data_6e40787c897a9e87557bb0ff0186ee9a
#
_entry.id   6e40787c897a9e87557bb0ff0186ee9a
#
_cell.length_a   1.000
_cell.length_b   1.000
_cell.length_c   1.000
_cell.angle_alpha   90.00
_cell.angle_beta   90.00
_cell.angle_gamma   90.00
#
_symmetry.space_group_name_H-M   'P 1'
#
loop_
_entity.id
_entity.type
_entity.pdbx_description
1 polymer ?
#
loop_
_entity_poly.entity_id
_entity_poly.type
_entity_poly.pdbx_seq_one_letter_code
_entity_poly.pdbx_strand_id
1 'polypeptide(L)'
;TRKALADLIHHPNAGGVLVLGLGCENSNIPVLMDYIGEYDKNRVKFLQCQDVEDEQAAAMELLKELADYAGTFKREPIDASELIIGMKCGGSDGLSGITANPTVGAFSDLLISKGGTTILTEVPEMFGAETLLMNRCANEELFNKTVDLINNFKNYFTSHNQTIYENPSPGNKKGGISTLEDKSLGCTQKSGSALVKGVLEYTEPVHTKGLNLLSAPGNDLVAATALALSGAHIVLFTTGRGTPFASPVPTVKISSNSKLAGHKDNWIDFNAGRLVEDMPMEMQIGRASCRERV
;
A
#
# COMPACT_ATOMS: atom_id res chain seq x y z
N THR A 1 -8.69 14.45 -5.40
CA THR A 1 -7.33 15.02 -5.26
C THR A 1 -7.16 15.75 -3.93
N ARG A 2 -8.01 16.77 -3.59
CA ARG A 2 -7.85 17.62 -2.39
C ARG A 2 -7.85 16.83 -1.09
N LYS A 3 -8.84 15.92 -0.90
CA LYS A 3 -8.86 15.01 0.26
C LYS A 3 -7.59 14.16 0.34
N ALA A 4 -7.15 13.60 -0.79
CA ALA A 4 -5.93 12.80 -0.83
C ALA A 4 -4.68 13.62 -0.40
N LEU A 5 -4.56 14.87 -0.82
CA LEU A 5 -3.47 15.74 -0.36
C LEU A 5 -3.56 16.03 1.15
N ALA A 6 -4.77 16.30 1.66
CA ALA A 6 -4.98 16.51 3.08
C ALA A 6 -4.62 15.26 3.91
N ASP A 7 -5.04 14.07 3.46
CA ASP A 7 -4.72 12.80 4.13
C ASP A 7 -3.20 12.56 4.17
N LEU A 8 -2.45 12.87 3.09
CA LEU A 8 -0.98 12.78 3.08
C LEU A 8 -0.32 13.79 4.03
N ILE A 9 -0.87 15.01 4.12
CA ILE A 9 -0.39 16.03 5.06
C ILE A 9 -0.54 15.56 6.50
N HIS A 10 -1.64 14.88 6.82
CA HIS A 10 -1.90 14.33 8.15
C HIS A 10 -1.25 12.98 8.42
N HIS A 11 -0.59 12.37 7.41
CA HIS A 11 -0.05 11.02 7.56
C HIS A 11 0.93 10.94 8.74
N PRO A 12 0.78 9.94 9.65
CA PRO A 12 1.58 9.87 10.88
C PRO A 12 3.09 9.66 10.64
N ASN A 13 3.48 9.09 9.49
CA ASN A 13 4.90 8.92 9.14
C ASN A 13 5.60 10.24 8.77
N ALA A 14 4.85 11.32 8.51
CA ALA A 14 5.44 12.59 8.14
C ALA A 14 5.83 13.38 9.39
N GLY A 15 7.13 13.48 9.70
CA GLY A 15 7.64 14.29 10.80
C GLY A 15 7.50 15.79 10.56
N GLY A 16 7.49 16.23 9.29
CA GLY A 16 7.27 17.63 8.87
C GLY A 16 6.77 17.66 7.44
N VAL A 17 5.90 18.60 7.10
CA VAL A 17 5.32 18.75 5.76
C VAL A 17 5.41 20.20 5.30
N LEU A 18 6.04 20.44 4.16
CA LEU A 18 5.98 21.71 3.45
C LEU A 18 4.99 21.59 2.29
N VAL A 19 3.91 22.34 2.33
CA VAL A 19 2.89 22.43 1.26
C VAL A 19 3.28 23.57 0.34
N LEU A 20 3.64 23.21 -0.91
CA LEU A 20 3.98 24.18 -1.94
C LEU A 20 2.77 24.44 -2.83
N GLY A 21 2.33 25.68 -2.91
CA GLY A 21 1.35 26.16 -3.88
C GLY A 21 2.04 27.01 -4.92
N LEU A 22 1.63 26.90 -6.19
CA LEU A 22 2.06 27.82 -7.22
C LEU A 22 1.38 29.19 -7.05
N GLY A 23 0.05 29.20 -6.81
CA GLY A 23 -0.79 30.37 -6.60
C GLY A 23 -1.96 30.50 -7.54
N CYS A 24 -1.91 29.85 -8.72
CA CYS A 24 -2.96 29.89 -9.75
C CYS A 24 -3.67 28.56 -10.01
N GLU A 25 -3.32 27.51 -9.28
CA GLU A 25 -3.92 26.18 -9.40
C GLU A 25 -5.32 26.08 -8.74
N ASN A 26 -6.17 25.19 -9.27
CA ASN A 26 -7.54 24.97 -8.75
C ASN A 26 -7.59 24.40 -7.32
N SER A 27 -6.50 23.79 -6.84
CA SER A 27 -6.34 23.28 -5.49
C SER A 27 -5.30 24.09 -4.72
N ASN A 28 -5.39 25.43 -4.82
CA ASN A 28 -4.50 26.35 -4.14
C ASN A 28 -4.59 26.23 -2.61
N ILE A 29 -3.65 26.80 -1.91
CA ILE A 29 -3.53 26.69 -0.44
C ILE A 29 -4.83 27.06 0.28
N PRO A 30 -5.50 28.21 0.00
CA PRO A 30 -6.76 28.53 0.65
C PRO A 30 -7.86 27.48 0.49
N VAL A 31 -8.03 26.92 -0.71
CA VAL A 31 -9.01 25.87 -0.98
C VAL A 31 -8.61 24.54 -0.32
N LEU A 32 -7.31 24.26 -0.22
CA LEU A 32 -6.81 23.04 0.39
C LEU A 32 -6.97 23.08 1.94
N MET A 33 -6.88 24.25 2.53
CA MET A 33 -7.07 24.45 4.00
C MET A 33 -8.45 23.97 4.48
N ASP A 34 -9.50 24.09 3.67
CA ASP A 34 -10.84 23.59 4.01
C ASP A 34 -10.87 22.05 4.18
N TYR A 35 -9.97 21.36 3.50
CA TYR A 35 -9.83 19.89 3.57
C TYR A 35 -8.83 19.46 4.65
N ILE A 36 -7.79 20.26 4.92
CA ILE A 36 -6.80 19.98 5.95
C ILE A 36 -7.42 20.14 7.34
N GLY A 37 -8.24 21.19 7.55
CA GLY A 37 -8.83 21.47 8.85
C GLY A 37 -7.76 21.87 9.90
N GLU A 38 -7.87 21.33 11.11
CA GLU A 38 -6.92 21.58 12.18
C GLU A 38 -5.58 20.88 11.94
N TYR A 39 -4.47 21.56 12.16
CA TYR A 39 -3.11 21.01 11.99
C TYR A 39 -2.11 21.64 12.97
N ASP A 40 -1.03 20.94 13.26
CA ASP A 40 0.09 21.47 14.04
C ASP A 40 0.97 22.38 13.16
N LYS A 41 1.03 23.67 13.52
CA LYS A 41 1.81 24.69 12.81
C LYS A 41 3.33 24.47 12.88
N ASN A 42 3.82 23.68 13.82
CA ASN A 42 5.22 23.31 13.89
C ASN A 42 5.54 22.21 12.87
N ARG A 43 4.56 21.34 12.57
CA ARG A 43 4.70 20.19 11.67
C ARG A 43 4.33 20.51 10.22
N VAL A 44 3.41 21.45 9.97
CA VAL A 44 2.93 21.79 8.63
C VAL A 44 3.18 23.26 8.33
N LYS A 45 3.89 23.52 7.24
CA LYS A 45 4.19 24.85 6.72
C LYS A 45 3.65 25.00 5.30
N PHE A 46 3.38 26.23 4.89
CA PHE A 46 2.85 26.56 3.58
C PHE A 46 3.73 27.62 2.92
N LEU A 47 3.94 27.46 1.60
CA LEU A 47 4.64 28.44 0.77
C LEU A 47 3.93 28.56 -0.55
N GLN A 48 3.51 29.78 -0.92
CA GLN A 48 3.03 30.11 -2.26
C GLN A 48 4.18 30.68 -3.07
N CYS A 49 4.62 29.96 -4.10
CA CYS A 49 5.84 30.30 -4.85
C CYS A 49 5.78 31.66 -5.52
N GLN A 50 4.61 32.08 -6.03
CA GLN A 50 4.45 33.37 -6.70
C GLN A 50 4.51 34.59 -5.76
N ASP A 51 4.44 34.40 -4.44
CA ASP A 51 4.42 35.49 -3.46
C ASP A 51 5.84 35.85 -2.94
N VAL A 52 6.86 35.12 -3.37
CA VAL A 52 8.25 35.29 -2.92
C VAL A 52 9.20 35.52 -4.12
N GLU A 53 10.31 36.22 -3.88
CA GLU A 53 11.32 36.49 -4.92
C GLU A 53 12.18 35.25 -5.24
N ASP A 54 12.50 34.45 -4.19
CA ASP A 54 13.29 33.22 -4.30
C ASP A 54 12.60 32.11 -3.50
N GLU A 55 11.82 31.29 -4.22
CA GLU A 55 11.08 30.18 -3.64
C GLU A 55 11.97 29.08 -3.07
N GLN A 56 13.17 28.90 -3.61
CA GLN A 56 14.11 27.91 -3.09
C GLN A 56 14.70 28.34 -1.76
N ALA A 57 15.12 29.59 -1.63
CA ALA A 57 15.60 30.14 -0.37
C ALA A 57 14.51 30.12 0.71
N ALA A 58 13.31 30.59 0.38
CA ALA A 58 12.16 30.58 1.30
C ALA A 58 11.77 29.15 1.74
N ALA A 59 11.74 28.19 0.79
CA ALA A 59 11.46 26.79 1.10
C ALA A 59 12.54 26.19 2.02
N MET A 60 13.81 26.49 1.79
CA MET A 60 14.91 25.99 2.62
C MET A 60 14.86 26.49 4.07
N GLU A 61 14.40 27.71 4.30
CA GLU A 61 14.18 28.21 5.66
C GLU A 61 13.08 27.43 6.37
N LEU A 62 11.92 27.25 5.72
CA LEU A 62 10.80 26.47 6.27
C LEU A 62 11.18 25.00 6.49
N LEU A 63 11.96 24.40 5.57
CA LEU A 63 12.43 23.01 5.71
C LEU A 63 13.39 22.84 6.88
N LYS A 64 14.21 23.83 7.20
CA LYS A 64 15.05 23.80 8.42
C LYS A 64 14.20 23.79 9.69
N GLU A 65 13.18 24.65 9.78
CA GLU A 65 12.26 24.65 10.93
C GLU A 65 11.57 23.29 11.09
N LEU A 66 11.09 22.71 9.95
CA LEU A 66 10.45 21.39 9.94
C LEU A 66 11.42 20.28 10.35
N ALA A 67 12.68 20.34 9.89
CA ALA A 67 13.71 19.37 10.26
C ALA A 67 14.08 19.46 11.74
N ASP A 68 14.20 20.66 12.28
CA ASP A 68 14.47 20.88 13.70
C ASP A 68 13.32 20.34 14.56
N TYR A 69 12.07 20.59 14.18
CA TYR A 69 10.89 20.02 14.84
C TYR A 69 10.87 18.49 14.75
N ALA A 70 11.06 17.92 13.56
CA ALA A 70 11.11 16.47 13.36
C ALA A 70 12.25 15.81 14.16
N GLY A 71 13.39 16.50 14.32
CA GLY A 71 14.52 16.05 15.11
C GLY A 71 14.25 15.94 16.61
N THR A 72 13.16 16.50 17.12
CA THR A 72 12.76 16.37 18.53
C THR A 72 12.14 15.01 18.86
N PHE A 73 11.63 14.30 17.86
CA PHE A 73 10.99 12.99 18.05
C PHE A 73 12.02 11.92 18.39
N LYS A 74 11.65 11.06 19.32
CA LYS A 74 12.45 9.88 19.70
C LYS A 74 11.68 8.61 19.40
N ARG A 75 12.42 7.57 19.04
CA ARG A 75 11.83 6.24 18.88
C ARG A 75 11.45 5.65 20.23
N GLU A 76 10.23 5.13 20.29
CA GLU A 76 9.69 4.46 21.47
C GLU A 76 9.16 3.08 21.07
N PRO A 77 9.21 2.09 21.97
CA PRO A 77 8.54 0.81 21.73
C PRO A 77 7.03 1.02 21.58
N ILE A 78 6.46 0.44 20.52
CA ILE A 78 5.01 0.41 20.29
C ILE A 78 4.52 -1.03 20.24
N ASP A 79 3.25 -1.24 20.58
CA ASP A 79 2.60 -2.53 20.43
C ASP A 79 2.37 -2.83 18.94
N ALA A 80 2.51 -4.09 18.55
CA ALA A 80 2.27 -4.50 17.16
C ALA A 80 0.82 -4.25 16.71
N SER A 81 -0.11 -4.11 17.65
CA SER A 81 -1.51 -3.77 17.38
C SER A 81 -1.70 -2.36 16.78
N GLU A 82 -0.70 -1.49 16.88
CA GLU A 82 -0.74 -0.15 16.29
C GLU A 82 -0.26 -0.13 14.83
N LEU A 83 0.34 -1.23 14.36
CA LEU A 83 0.84 -1.30 12.98
C LEU A 83 -0.29 -1.48 11.97
N ILE A 84 -0.24 -0.68 10.91
CA ILE A 84 -1.10 -0.76 9.73
C ILE A 84 -0.21 -1.03 8.51
N ILE A 85 -0.40 -2.16 7.88
CA ILE A 85 0.43 -2.62 6.76
C ILE A 85 -0.41 -2.72 5.48
N GLY A 86 0.03 -2.02 4.45
CA GLY A 86 -0.54 -2.12 3.11
C GLY A 86 0.11 -3.26 2.32
N MET A 87 -0.68 -3.97 1.52
CA MET A 87 -0.21 -5.11 0.73
C MET A 87 -0.57 -4.92 -0.73
N LYS A 88 0.44 -5.03 -1.60
CA LYS A 88 0.25 -4.97 -3.05
C LYS A 88 1.27 -5.80 -3.82
N CYS A 89 1.08 -5.95 -5.12
CA CYS A 89 2.05 -6.57 -6.01
C CYS A 89 2.26 -5.73 -7.28
N GLY A 90 3.40 -5.96 -7.94
CA GLY A 90 3.69 -5.38 -9.26
C GLY A 90 4.79 -6.16 -9.97
N GLY A 91 4.63 -6.39 -11.28
CA GLY A 91 5.56 -7.23 -12.02
C GLY A 91 5.56 -8.69 -11.56
N SER A 92 4.41 -9.26 -11.24
CA SER A 92 4.26 -10.65 -10.78
C SER A 92 4.68 -11.67 -11.83
N ASP A 93 5.18 -12.81 -11.36
CA ASP A 93 5.56 -14.00 -12.13
C ASP A 93 4.85 -15.26 -11.62
N GLY A 94 5.10 -16.41 -12.23
CA GLY A 94 4.50 -17.70 -11.85
C GLY A 94 4.84 -18.16 -10.42
N LEU A 95 5.93 -17.65 -9.82
CA LEU A 95 6.29 -17.96 -8.43
C LEU A 95 5.63 -17.01 -7.42
N SER A 96 5.08 -15.90 -7.84
CA SER A 96 4.51 -14.89 -6.93
C SER A 96 3.40 -15.46 -6.03
N GLY A 97 2.51 -16.29 -6.59
CA GLY A 97 1.42 -16.95 -5.85
C GLY A 97 1.88 -18.15 -5.00
N ILE A 98 3.13 -18.60 -5.15
CA ILE A 98 3.69 -19.76 -4.44
C ILE A 98 4.65 -19.34 -3.33
N THR A 99 5.32 -18.20 -3.48
CA THR A 99 6.38 -17.74 -2.58
C THR A 99 6.06 -16.39 -1.92
N ALA A 100 6.20 -15.28 -2.66
CA ALA A 100 6.11 -13.94 -2.09
C ALA A 100 4.72 -13.61 -1.52
N ASN A 101 3.65 -13.91 -2.25
CA ASN A 101 2.30 -13.60 -1.78
C ASN A 101 1.89 -14.44 -0.56
N PRO A 102 2.11 -15.77 -0.50
CA PRO A 102 1.91 -16.55 0.73
C PRO A 102 2.77 -16.09 1.90
N THR A 103 4.01 -15.64 1.65
CA THR A 103 4.87 -15.07 2.72
C THR A 103 4.24 -13.82 3.31
N VAL A 104 3.73 -12.91 2.47
CA VAL A 104 2.99 -11.73 2.94
C VAL A 104 1.71 -12.14 3.67
N GLY A 105 0.99 -13.17 3.18
CA GLY A 105 -0.20 -13.70 3.83
C GLY A 105 0.07 -14.25 5.23
N ALA A 106 1.13 -15.03 5.40
CA ALA A 106 1.54 -15.56 6.70
C ALA A 106 1.97 -14.44 7.67
N PHE A 107 2.66 -13.41 7.15
CA PHE A 107 2.95 -12.20 7.93
C PHE A 107 1.67 -11.44 8.31
N SER A 108 0.71 -11.31 7.39
CA SER A 108 -0.59 -10.69 7.67
C SER A 108 -1.33 -11.40 8.80
N ASP A 109 -1.41 -12.73 8.75
CA ASP A 109 -2.03 -13.53 9.81
C ASP A 109 -1.32 -13.36 11.15
N LEU A 110 0.01 -13.35 11.15
CA LEU A 110 0.80 -13.11 12.36
C LEU A 110 0.52 -11.72 12.95
N LEU A 111 0.56 -10.67 12.13
CA LEU A 111 0.31 -9.30 12.59
C LEU A 111 -1.12 -9.15 13.16
N ILE A 112 -2.13 -9.70 12.45
CA ILE A 112 -3.52 -9.70 12.91
C ILE A 112 -3.67 -10.47 14.22
N SER A 113 -2.97 -11.57 14.40
CA SER A 113 -2.98 -12.32 15.66
C SER A 113 -2.42 -11.52 16.85
N LYS A 114 -1.62 -10.48 16.58
CA LYS A 114 -1.10 -9.50 17.54
C LYS A 114 -1.97 -8.24 17.64
N GLY A 115 -3.14 -8.23 17.02
CA GLY A 115 -4.08 -7.11 17.04
C GLY A 115 -3.80 -6.01 16.02
N GLY A 116 -2.82 -6.18 15.13
CA GLY A 116 -2.50 -5.21 14.07
C GLY A 116 -3.49 -5.24 12.90
N THR A 117 -3.22 -4.41 11.91
CA THR A 117 -4.10 -4.19 10.76
C THR A 117 -3.38 -4.41 9.45
N THR A 118 -4.04 -5.06 8.50
CA THR A 118 -3.56 -5.20 7.13
C THR A 118 -4.61 -4.72 6.14
N ILE A 119 -4.16 -4.14 5.02
CA ILE A 119 -5.02 -3.62 3.96
C ILE A 119 -4.63 -4.29 2.65
N LEU A 120 -5.55 -5.07 2.06
CA LEU A 120 -5.42 -5.61 0.71
C LEU A 120 -6.13 -4.68 -0.27
N THR A 121 -5.46 -4.30 -1.34
CA THR A 121 -6.01 -3.48 -2.42
C THR A 121 -5.87 -4.16 -3.77
N GLU A 122 -5.95 -3.40 -4.87
CA GLU A 122 -5.86 -3.92 -6.24
C GLU A 122 -7.11 -4.77 -6.59
N VAL A 123 -8.30 -4.16 -6.53
CA VAL A 123 -9.57 -4.87 -6.76
C VAL A 123 -9.58 -5.68 -8.07
N PRO A 124 -9.03 -5.19 -9.21
CA PRO A 124 -8.93 -6.01 -10.43
C PRO A 124 -8.09 -7.30 -10.28
N GLU A 125 -7.21 -7.36 -9.28
CA GLU A 125 -6.42 -8.55 -8.96
C GLU A 125 -7.21 -9.59 -8.11
N MET A 126 -8.46 -9.28 -7.77
CA MET A 126 -9.36 -10.18 -7.03
C MET A 126 -10.35 -10.89 -7.97
N PHE A 127 -10.51 -10.41 -9.22
CA PHE A 127 -11.48 -10.97 -10.17
C PHE A 127 -11.17 -12.42 -10.49
N GLY A 128 -12.17 -13.29 -10.33
CA GLY A 128 -12.04 -14.75 -10.48
C GLY A 128 -11.59 -15.47 -9.19
N ALA A 129 -11.18 -14.75 -8.14
CA ALA A 129 -10.84 -15.30 -6.82
C ALA A 129 -11.63 -14.62 -5.69
N GLU A 130 -12.59 -13.76 -6.02
CA GLU A 130 -13.35 -12.95 -5.07
C GLU A 130 -14.07 -13.78 -4.01
N THR A 131 -14.53 -14.98 -4.34
CA THR A 131 -15.22 -15.88 -3.41
C THR A 131 -14.36 -16.28 -2.21
N LEU A 132 -13.04 -16.32 -2.37
CA LEU A 132 -12.11 -16.61 -1.26
C LEU A 132 -12.15 -15.50 -0.19
N LEU A 133 -12.36 -14.25 -0.59
CA LEU A 133 -12.49 -13.11 0.31
C LEU A 133 -13.91 -13.02 0.87
N MET A 134 -14.93 -13.18 0.02
CA MET A 134 -16.34 -13.14 0.39
C MET A 134 -16.68 -14.18 1.48
N ASN A 135 -16.20 -15.43 1.33
CA ASN A 135 -16.42 -16.52 2.27
C ASN A 135 -15.73 -16.29 3.64
N ARG A 136 -14.85 -15.31 3.74
CA ARG A 136 -14.14 -14.94 4.97
C ARG A 136 -14.62 -13.61 5.57
N CYS A 137 -15.72 -13.04 5.07
CA CYS A 137 -16.29 -11.85 5.67
C CYS A 137 -16.83 -12.16 7.07
N ALA A 138 -16.57 -11.28 8.02
CA ALA A 138 -16.95 -11.49 9.43
C ALA A 138 -18.46 -11.49 9.67
N ASN A 139 -19.23 -10.90 8.76
CA ASN A 139 -20.69 -10.85 8.80
C ASN A 139 -21.28 -10.60 7.40
N GLU A 140 -22.61 -10.67 7.30
CA GLU A 140 -23.36 -10.48 6.05
C GLU A 140 -23.22 -9.06 5.47
N GLU A 141 -23.13 -8.03 6.31
CA GLU A 141 -22.93 -6.66 5.85
C GLU A 141 -21.59 -6.52 5.10
N LEU A 142 -20.51 -7.06 5.64
CA LEU A 142 -19.19 -7.06 5.00
C LEU A 142 -19.15 -7.93 3.75
N PHE A 143 -19.90 -9.05 3.75
CA PHE A 143 -20.07 -9.86 2.54
C PHE A 143 -20.68 -9.01 1.42
N ASN A 144 -21.81 -8.33 1.70
CA ASN A 144 -22.47 -7.49 0.70
C ASN A 144 -21.58 -6.33 0.24
N LYS A 145 -20.89 -5.64 1.16
CA LYS A 145 -19.90 -4.60 0.80
C LYS A 145 -18.77 -5.14 -0.07
N THR A 146 -18.31 -6.37 0.16
CA THR A 146 -17.28 -7.00 -0.68
C THR A 146 -17.82 -7.33 -2.07
N VAL A 147 -19.06 -7.79 -2.18
CA VAL A 147 -19.75 -7.99 -3.46
C VAL A 147 -19.85 -6.67 -4.22
N ASP A 148 -20.26 -5.59 -3.53
CA ASP A 148 -20.39 -4.26 -4.13
C ASP A 148 -19.02 -3.72 -4.57
N LEU A 149 -17.97 -3.88 -3.76
CA LEU A 149 -16.61 -3.49 -4.10
C LEU A 149 -16.17 -4.11 -5.43
N ILE A 150 -16.36 -5.41 -5.61
CA ILE A 150 -16.00 -6.14 -6.81
C ILE A 150 -16.85 -5.70 -8.01
N ASN A 151 -18.17 -5.65 -7.84
CA ASN A 151 -19.10 -5.34 -8.93
C ASN A 151 -19.00 -3.89 -9.37
N ASN A 152 -18.84 -2.94 -8.45
CA ASN A 152 -18.64 -1.53 -8.75
C ASN A 152 -17.36 -1.33 -9.58
N PHE A 153 -16.29 -2.06 -9.27
CA PHE A 153 -15.06 -1.98 -10.05
C PHE A 153 -15.21 -2.60 -11.44
N LYS A 154 -15.91 -3.74 -11.57
CA LYS A 154 -16.27 -4.32 -12.88
C LYS A 154 -17.12 -3.34 -13.71
N ASN A 155 -18.11 -2.71 -13.09
CA ASN A 155 -18.96 -1.70 -13.74
C ASN A 155 -18.16 -0.46 -14.16
N TYR A 156 -17.18 -0.04 -13.36
CA TYR A 156 -16.27 1.05 -13.73
C TYR A 156 -15.50 0.73 -15.01
N PHE A 157 -14.93 -0.48 -15.14
CA PHE A 157 -14.27 -0.89 -16.39
C PHE A 157 -15.22 -0.88 -17.58
N THR A 158 -16.38 -1.52 -17.46
CA THR A 158 -17.34 -1.63 -18.57
C THR A 158 -17.92 -0.26 -18.98
N SER A 159 -18.16 0.66 -18.03
CA SER A 159 -18.63 2.01 -18.32
C SER A 159 -17.61 2.85 -19.10
N HIS A 160 -16.34 2.47 -19.06
CA HIS A 160 -15.26 3.09 -19.83
C HIS A 160 -14.85 2.26 -21.07
N ASN A 161 -15.68 1.30 -21.49
CA ASN A 161 -15.40 0.39 -22.59
C ASN A 161 -14.07 -0.39 -22.44
N GLN A 162 -13.70 -0.71 -21.18
CA GLN A 162 -12.55 -1.56 -20.89
C GLN A 162 -13.00 -2.95 -20.53
N THR A 163 -12.21 -3.96 -20.92
CA THR A 163 -12.48 -5.35 -20.59
C THR A 163 -12.04 -5.65 -19.16
N ILE A 164 -12.82 -6.49 -18.44
CA ILE A 164 -12.53 -6.87 -17.05
C ILE A 164 -11.52 -8.02 -16.92
N TYR A 165 -11.17 -8.69 -18.02
CA TYR A 165 -10.37 -9.92 -18.05
C TYR A 165 -9.02 -9.78 -18.78
N GLU A 166 -8.51 -8.58 -18.99
CA GLU A 166 -7.20 -8.37 -19.61
C GLU A 166 -6.00 -8.70 -18.69
N ASN A 167 -6.24 -8.80 -17.39
CA ASN A 167 -5.22 -9.31 -16.46
C ASN A 167 -5.09 -10.86 -16.64
N PRO A 168 -3.90 -11.45 -16.67
CA PRO A 168 -2.57 -10.88 -16.46
C PRO A 168 -2.03 -10.06 -17.63
N SER A 169 -1.20 -9.07 -17.33
CA SER A 169 -0.54 -8.24 -18.33
C SER A 169 0.42 -9.07 -19.22
N PRO A 170 0.83 -8.57 -20.41
CA PRO A 170 1.83 -9.24 -21.23
C PRO A 170 3.12 -9.57 -20.46
N GLY A 171 3.53 -8.69 -19.53
CA GLY A 171 4.68 -8.92 -18.68
C GLY A 171 4.48 -10.06 -17.67
N ASN A 172 3.29 -10.19 -17.09
CA ASN A 172 2.95 -11.30 -16.20
C ASN A 172 2.88 -12.63 -16.95
N LYS A 173 2.32 -12.64 -18.16
CA LYS A 173 2.29 -13.83 -19.05
C LYS A 173 3.71 -14.29 -19.39
N LYS A 174 4.61 -13.36 -19.76
CA LYS A 174 6.02 -13.65 -19.96
C LYS A 174 6.70 -14.18 -18.70
N GLY A 175 6.22 -13.79 -17.53
CA GLY A 175 6.66 -14.28 -16.21
C GLY A 175 6.10 -15.63 -15.81
N GLY A 176 5.22 -16.26 -16.63
CA GLY A 176 4.67 -17.59 -16.40
C GLY A 176 3.27 -17.64 -15.79
N ILE A 177 2.57 -16.51 -15.68
CA ILE A 177 1.14 -16.48 -15.27
C ILE A 177 0.27 -16.67 -16.51
N SER A 178 -0.70 -17.58 -16.46
CA SER A 178 -1.44 -18.02 -17.64
C SER A 178 -2.82 -17.38 -17.78
N THR A 179 -3.61 -17.35 -16.72
CA THR A 179 -5.02 -16.91 -16.73
C THR A 179 -5.31 -15.81 -15.72
N LEU A 180 -6.51 -15.20 -15.81
CA LEU A 180 -7.02 -14.25 -14.83
C LEU A 180 -7.10 -14.90 -13.45
N GLU A 181 -7.64 -16.11 -13.37
CA GLU A 181 -7.82 -16.85 -12.12
C GLU A 181 -6.47 -17.22 -11.49
N ASP A 182 -5.50 -17.67 -12.29
CA ASP A 182 -4.13 -17.94 -11.81
C ASP A 182 -3.51 -16.70 -11.17
N LYS A 183 -3.61 -15.54 -11.83
CA LYS A 183 -3.16 -14.26 -11.31
C LYS A 183 -3.88 -13.90 -9.99
N SER A 184 -5.21 -13.99 -9.97
CA SER A 184 -6.04 -13.54 -8.85
C SER A 184 -5.96 -14.49 -7.65
N LEU A 185 -5.92 -15.81 -7.87
CA LEU A 185 -5.65 -16.79 -6.81
C LEU A 185 -4.30 -16.55 -6.15
N GLY A 186 -3.28 -16.23 -6.96
CA GLY A 186 -1.96 -15.83 -6.44
C GLY A 186 -2.02 -14.53 -5.64
N CYS A 187 -2.69 -13.49 -6.15
CA CYS A 187 -2.74 -12.17 -5.53
C CYS A 187 -3.50 -12.16 -4.20
N THR A 188 -4.62 -12.88 -4.09
CA THR A 188 -5.42 -12.97 -2.86
C THR A 188 -4.69 -13.67 -1.71
N GLN A 189 -3.65 -14.46 -1.99
CA GLN A 189 -2.80 -15.09 -0.97
C GLN A 189 -2.16 -14.07 0.00
N LYS A 190 -1.91 -12.82 -0.45
CA LYS A 190 -1.39 -11.74 0.40
C LYS A 190 -2.26 -11.48 1.63
N SER A 191 -3.56 -11.79 1.57
CA SER A 191 -4.50 -11.59 2.69
C SER A 191 -4.44 -12.67 3.77
N GLY A 192 -3.60 -13.71 3.60
CA GLY A 192 -3.55 -14.83 4.53
C GLY A 192 -4.90 -15.55 4.68
N SER A 193 -5.20 -15.97 5.90
CA SER A 193 -6.42 -16.71 6.27
C SER A 193 -7.39 -15.90 7.15
N ALA A 194 -7.03 -14.70 7.57
CA ALA A 194 -7.81 -13.87 8.48
C ALA A 194 -9.20 -13.49 7.92
N LEU A 195 -10.15 -13.25 8.82
CA LEU A 195 -11.48 -12.73 8.46
C LEU A 195 -11.37 -11.30 7.92
N VAL A 196 -12.12 -11.01 6.85
CA VAL A 196 -12.32 -9.64 6.37
C VAL A 196 -13.20 -8.89 7.38
N LYS A 197 -12.64 -7.82 7.96
CA LYS A 197 -13.29 -7.01 9.00
C LYS A 197 -13.64 -5.60 8.55
N GLY A 198 -13.19 -5.16 7.39
CA GLY A 198 -13.51 -3.87 6.81
C GLY A 198 -13.45 -3.88 5.30
N VAL A 199 -14.24 -3.00 4.68
CA VAL A 199 -14.21 -2.69 3.26
C VAL A 199 -14.18 -1.17 3.15
N LEU A 200 -13.16 -0.63 2.52
CA LEU A 200 -12.85 0.79 2.47
C LEU A 200 -13.02 1.33 1.05
N GLU A 201 -13.58 2.51 0.94
CA GLU A 201 -13.58 3.29 -0.29
C GLU A 201 -12.22 3.98 -0.51
N TYR A 202 -11.96 4.41 -1.75
CA TYR A 202 -10.73 5.15 -2.09
C TYR A 202 -10.61 6.43 -1.23
N THR A 203 -9.47 6.62 -0.57
CA THR A 203 -9.20 7.70 0.41
C THR A 203 -9.95 7.59 1.74
N GLU A 204 -10.50 6.42 2.06
CA GLU A 204 -11.10 6.19 3.37
C GLU A 204 -10.03 5.69 4.35
N PRO A 205 -9.84 6.37 5.50
CA PRO A 205 -8.94 5.89 6.54
C PRO A 205 -9.42 4.57 7.15
N VAL A 206 -8.49 3.70 7.50
CA VAL A 206 -8.84 2.45 8.20
C VAL A 206 -9.17 2.72 9.67
N HIS A 207 -10.30 2.21 10.13
CA HIS A 207 -10.75 2.34 11.53
C HIS A 207 -10.91 0.98 12.23
N THR A 208 -10.90 -0.10 11.47
CA THR A 208 -11.16 -1.46 11.99
C THR A 208 -9.87 -2.27 11.98
N LYS A 209 -9.45 -2.78 13.16
CA LYS A 209 -8.29 -3.68 13.27
C LYS A 209 -8.56 -5.03 12.60
N GLY A 210 -7.53 -5.60 11.98
CA GLY A 210 -7.59 -6.84 11.22
C GLY A 210 -7.47 -6.63 9.71
N LEU A 211 -7.95 -7.58 8.91
CA LEU A 211 -7.90 -7.51 7.45
C LEU A 211 -8.99 -6.58 6.90
N ASN A 212 -8.57 -5.59 6.13
CA ASN A 212 -9.45 -4.67 5.40
C ASN A 212 -9.21 -4.78 3.89
N LEU A 213 -10.27 -4.67 3.09
CA LEU A 213 -10.20 -4.55 1.64
C LEU A 213 -10.34 -3.08 1.26
N LEU A 214 -9.56 -2.61 0.29
CA LEU A 214 -9.55 -1.21 -0.14
C LEU A 214 -9.83 -1.09 -1.64
N SER A 215 -10.79 -0.24 -1.98
CA SER A 215 -11.13 0.12 -3.36
C SER A 215 -10.00 0.91 -4.02
N ALA A 216 -9.15 0.24 -4.82
CA ALA A 216 -8.18 0.88 -5.69
C ALA A 216 -7.80 -0.01 -6.88
N PRO A 217 -7.31 0.57 -7.99
CA PRO A 217 -6.89 -0.19 -9.18
C PRO A 217 -5.59 -0.97 -8.96
N GLY A 218 -5.18 -1.77 -9.96
CA GLY A 218 -3.89 -2.48 -9.97
C GLY A 218 -2.68 -1.60 -10.33
N ASN A 219 -2.88 -0.35 -10.74
CA ASN A 219 -1.78 0.57 -11.05
C ASN A 219 -0.92 0.85 -9.82
N ASP A 220 0.39 0.64 -9.91
CA ASP A 220 1.32 0.72 -8.77
C ASP A 220 1.24 2.05 -8.02
N LEU A 221 1.28 3.17 -8.75
CA LEU A 221 1.24 4.51 -8.15
C LEU A 221 -0.08 4.75 -7.42
N VAL A 222 -1.21 4.46 -8.07
CA VAL A 222 -2.54 4.74 -7.51
C VAL A 222 -2.84 3.83 -6.33
N ALA A 223 -2.57 2.52 -6.46
CA ALA A 223 -2.81 1.54 -5.41
C ALA A 223 -1.96 1.80 -4.15
N ALA A 224 -0.66 2.04 -4.33
CA ALA A 224 0.23 2.31 -3.20
C ALA A 224 -0.07 3.65 -2.52
N THR A 225 -0.46 4.66 -3.29
CA THR A 225 -0.94 5.93 -2.73
C THR A 225 -2.24 5.72 -1.95
N ALA A 226 -3.19 4.92 -2.48
CA ALA A 226 -4.44 4.60 -1.78
C ALA A 226 -4.17 3.91 -0.42
N LEU A 227 -3.22 2.97 -0.36
CA LEU A 227 -2.80 2.35 0.90
C LEU A 227 -2.28 3.37 1.91
N ALA A 228 -1.41 4.29 1.47
CA ALA A 228 -0.93 5.37 2.32
C ALA A 228 -2.06 6.28 2.81
N LEU A 229 -2.98 6.69 1.91
CA LEU A 229 -4.15 7.51 2.25
C LEU A 229 -5.08 6.84 3.26
N SER A 230 -5.15 5.51 3.25
CA SER A 230 -5.91 4.72 4.24
C SER A 230 -5.15 4.54 5.57
N GLY A 231 -3.94 5.08 5.69
CA GLY A 231 -3.15 5.09 6.93
C GLY A 231 -2.11 3.97 7.03
N ALA A 232 -1.80 3.26 5.95
CA ALA A 232 -0.74 2.25 5.98
C ALA A 232 0.62 2.88 6.32
N HIS A 233 1.27 2.40 7.37
CA HIS A 233 2.58 2.87 7.80
C HIS A 233 3.71 2.35 6.90
N ILE A 234 3.54 1.14 6.37
CA ILE A 234 4.49 0.45 5.50
C ILE A 234 3.70 -0.27 4.42
N VAL A 235 4.24 -0.33 3.20
CA VAL A 235 3.71 -1.15 2.12
C VAL A 235 4.62 -2.35 1.87
N LEU A 236 4.06 -3.57 1.94
CA LEU A 236 4.70 -4.78 1.47
C LEU A 236 4.39 -4.96 -0.02
N PHE A 237 5.41 -4.90 -0.84
CA PHE A 237 5.32 -4.92 -2.29
C PHE A 237 5.95 -6.18 -2.86
N THR A 238 5.14 -7.14 -3.28
CA THR A 238 5.64 -8.37 -3.89
C THR A 238 5.93 -8.19 -5.38
N THR A 239 7.02 -8.77 -5.87
CA THR A 239 7.41 -8.69 -7.27
C THR A 239 8.21 -9.92 -7.73
N GLY A 240 7.98 -10.35 -8.96
CA GLY A 240 8.74 -11.45 -9.58
C GLY A 240 9.73 -10.96 -10.64
N ARG A 241 9.48 -9.75 -11.21
CA ARG A 241 10.30 -9.17 -12.27
C ARG A 241 11.08 -7.93 -11.83
N GLY A 242 10.71 -7.36 -10.68
CA GLY A 242 11.33 -6.18 -10.10
C GLY A 242 10.75 -4.86 -10.63
N THR A 243 10.80 -3.85 -9.77
CA THR A 243 10.47 -2.45 -10.10
C THR A 243 11.22 -1.52 -9.16
N PRO A 244 11.71 -0.36 -9.64
CA PRO A 244 12.32 0.66 -8.78
C PRO A 244 11.27 1.50 -8.03
N PHE A 245 9.97 1.32 -8.31
CA PHE A 245 8.89 2.09 -7.71
C PHE A 245 8.88 1.98 -6.18
N ALA A 246 8.65 3.10 -5.50
CA ALA A 246 8.36 3.18 -4.07
C ALA A 246 7.10 4.02 -3.83
N SER A 247 6.38 3.75 -2.75
CA SER A 247 5.17 4.46 -2.36
C SER A 247 5.49 5.73 -1.53
N PRO A 248 4.47 6.56 -1.22
CA PRO A 248 4.66 7.70 -0.31
C PRO A 248 5.08 7.32 1.12
N VAL A 249 4.97 6.05 1.48
CA VAL A 249 5.41 5.49 2.76
C VAL A 249 6.52 4.45 2.54
N PRO A 250 7.30 4.05 3.57
CA PRO A 250 8.29 3.00 3.44
C PRO A 250 7.74 1.77 2.72
N THR A 251 8.47 1.30 1.71
CA THR A 251 8.04 0.20 0.84
C THR A 251 9.05 -0.92 0.91
N VAL A 252 8.65 -2.07 1.44
CA VAL A 252 9.47 -3.29 1.52
C VAL A 252 9.22 -4.14 0.28
N LYS A 253 10.25 -4.30 -0.55
CA LYS A 253 10.21 -5.10 -1.78
C LYS A 253 10.51 -6.56 -1.51
N ILE A 254 9.55 -7.42 -1.82
CA ILE A 254 9.61 -8.86 -1.58
C ILE A 254 9.68 -9.60 -2.91
N SER A 255 10.81 -10.20 -3.20
CA SER A 255 11.00 -10.99 -4.42
C SER A 255 10.36 -12.36 -4.32
N SER A 256 9.67 -12.80 -5.39
CA SER A 256 9.15 -14.17 -5.52
C SER A 256 10.21 -15.21 -5.85
N ASN A 257 11.40 -14.78 -6.31
CA ASN A 257 12.45 -15.68 -6.75
C ASN A 257 13.85 -15.15 -6.41
N SER A 258 14.78 -16.06 -6.15
CA SER A 258 16.16 -15.75 -5.76
C SER A 258 16.98 -15.15 -6.91
N LYS A 259 16.62 -15.42 -8.17
CA LYS A 259 17.29 -14.85 -9.34
C LYS A 259 17.12 -13.32 -9.36
N LEU A 260 15.91 -12.83 -9.14
CA LEU A 260 15.65 -11.39 -9.05
C LEU A 260 16.36 -10.78 -7.84
N ALA A 261 16.26 -11.42 -6.67
CA ALA A 261 16.88 -10.93 -5.44
C ALA A 261 18.41 -10.80 -5.57
N GLY A 262 19.06 -11.73 -6.26
CA GLY A 262 20.52 -11.67 -6.51
C GLY A 262 20.94 -10.73 -7.64
N HIS A 263 20.04 -10.48 -8.62
CA HIS A 263 20.34 -9.59 -9.75
C HIS A 263 20.07 -8.11 -9.44
N LYS A 264 19.10 -7.84 -8.56
CA LYS A 264 18.64 -6.49 -8.19
C LYS A 264 18.63 -6.33 -6.66
N ASP A 265 19.75 -6.62 -6.04
CA ASP A 265 19.94 -6.54 -4.59
C ASP A 265 19.68 -5.14 -4.02
N ASN A 266 19.90 -4.10 -4.84
CA ASN A 266 19.58 -2.71 -4.51
C ASN A 266 18.07 -2.35 -4.66
N TRP A 267 17.24 -3.26 -5.21
CA TRP A 267 15.80 -3.07 -5.34
C TRP A 267 14.99 -3.95 -4.40
N ILE A 268 15.58 -5.06 -3.94
CA ILE A 268 14.88 -6.11 -3.20
C ILE A 268 15.36 -6.15 -1.75
N ASP A 269 14.42 -6.00 -0.83
CA ASP A 269 14.69 -6.03 0.61
C ASP A 269 14.58 -7.45 1.17
N PHE A 270 13.71 -8.30 0.59
CA PHE A 270 13.44 -9.62 1.09
C PHE A 270 13.26 -10.65 -0.04
N ASN A 271 13.96 -11.79 0.08
CA ASN A 271 13.88 -12.90 -0.88
C ASN A 271 12.97 -14.00 -0.37
N ALA A 272 11.70 -14.03 -0.82
CA ALA A 272 10.77 -15.12 -0.55
C ALA A 272 10.96 -16.34 -1.46
N GLY A 273 11.71 -16.22 -2.55
CA GLY A 273 12.03 -17.33 -3.46
C GLY A 273 12.68 -18.53 -2.76
N ARG A 274 13.29 -18.31 -1.61
CA ARG A 274 13.89 -19.36 -0.79
C ARG A 274 12.89 -20.41 -0.27
N LEU A 275 11.58 -20.13 -0.33
CA LEU A 275 10.54 -21.13 0.01
C LEU A 275 10.59 -22.37 -0.89
N VAL A 276 11.01 -22.22 -2.15
CA VAL A 276 11.19 -23.33 -3.08
C VAL A 276 12.63 -23.85 -3.11
N GLU A 277 13.50 -23.36 -2.22
CA GLU A 277 14.92 -23.69 -2.08
C GLU A 277 15.23 -24.19 -0.66
N ASP A 278 14.35 -24.99 -0.06
CA ASP A 278 14.53 -25.64 1.26
C ASP A 278 14.45 -24.71 2.51
N MET A 279 13.75 -23.58 2.43
CA MET A 279 13.49 -22.73 3.60
C MET A 279 12.01 -22.76 3.99
N PRO A 280 11.61 -23.39 5.11
CA PRO A 280 10.21 -23.43 5.53
C PRO A 280 9.66 -22.04 5.88
N MET A 281 8.33 -21.88 5.79
CA MET A 281 7.63 -20.62 5.96
C MET A 281 7.91 -19.97 7.34
N GLU A 282 7.94 -20.76 8.40
CA GLU A 282 8.19 -20.29 9.76
C GLU A 282 9.57 -19.61 9.90
N MET A 283 10.58 -20.15 9.22
CA MET A 283 11.92 -19.53 9.19
C MET A 283 11.94 -18.26 8.35
N GLN A 284 11.16 -18.19 7.29
CA GLN A 284 11.01 -16.98 6.45
C GLN A 284 10.38 -15.85 7.27
N ILE A 285 9.27 -16.12 7.95
CA ILE A 285 8.55 -15.13 8.76
C ILE A 285 9.42 -14.67 9.94
N GLY A 286 10.11 -15.57 10.62
CA GLY A 286 11.05 -15.21 11.69
C GLY A 286 12.15 -14.25 11.23
N ARG A 287 12.70 -14.44 10.02
CA ARG A 287 13.70 -13.52 9.45
C ARG A 287 13.11 -12.16 9.04
N ALA A 288 11.89 -12.15 8.52
CA ALA A 288 11.19 -10.89 8.17
C ALA A 288 10.95 -10.04 9.43
N SER A 289 10.59 -10.68 10.54
CA SER A 289 10.35 -10.01 11.84
C SER A 289 11.64 -9.53 12.51
N CYS A 290 12.79 -10.14 12.21
CA CYS A 290 14.09 -9.84 12.85
C CYS A 290 14.98 -8.87 12.05
N ARG A 291 14.61 -8.47 10.83
CA ARG A 291 15.34 -7.42 10.10
C ARG A 291 14.94 -6.04 10.59
N GLU A 292 15.37 -5.70 11.79
CA GLU A 292 15.49 -4.31 12.24
C GLU A 292 16.60 -3.61 11.43
N ARG A 293 16.30 -3.18 10.23
CA ARG A 293 17.07 -2.18 9.50
C ARG A 293 16.10 -1.38 8.63
N VAL A 294 15.35 -0.53 9.22
CA VAL A 294 14.82 0.68 8.58
C VAL A 294 15.13 1.84 9.51
#